data_e1ed06e25f4322f7bac99a1b8a88be2a
#
_entry.id   e1ed06e25f4322f7bac99a1b8a88be2a
#
_cell.length_a   1.000
_cell.length_b   1.000
_cell.length_c   1.000
_cell.angle_alpha   90.00
_cell.angle_beta   90.00
_cell.angle_gamma   90.00
#
_symmetry.space_group_name_H-M   'P 1'
#
loop_
_entity.id
_entity.type
_entity.pdbx_description
1 polymer ?
#
loop_
_entity_poly.entity_id
_entity_poly.type
_entity_poly.pdbx_seq_one_letter_code
_entity_poly.pdbx_strand_id
1 'polypeptide(L)'
;LNTILVSVIGIILATIIGVIVGIARLSSNYLIKNTAAFYVEFFRNIPLLLQIFFWYFAALRALPLPQDTESIMGVFYLTIKGLFIPAFIWENFNIFLFSIIAAVVSIVVIKSYAKRKQENEGKQVPVFLISIGLLIILPLLSFLIGGVSLSFEIPVLKKLAKTSYIYEGGVGIPPELIALTLALSLYTATFIAECVRAGIQGVGKGQKEAAASIGLNPVSYTHLRAHETVRN
;
A
#
# COMPACT_ATOMS: atom_id res chain seq x y z
N LEU A 1 1.74 15.39 7.36
CA LEU A 1 0.89 14.36 6.78
C LEU A 1 1.50 13.82 5.47
N ASN A 2 1.87 14.69 4.51
CA ASN A 2 2.41 14.28 3.20
C ASN A 2 3.70 13.45 3.32
N THR A 3 4.57 13.74 4.28
CA THR A 3 5.79 12.96 4.52
C THR A 3 5.48 11.52 4.91
N ILE A 4 4.53 11.33 5.82
CA ILE A 4 4.09 9.99 6.25
C ILE A 4 3.46 9.25 5.07
N LEU A 5 2.63 9.91 4.28
CA LEU A 5 1.96 9.33 3.12
C LEU A 5 2.98 8.88 2.07
N VAL A 6 3.96 9.72 1.72
CA VAL A 6 5.06 9.36 0.80
C VAL A 6 5.88 8.20 1.35
N SER A 7 6.17 8.20 2.65
CA SER A 7 6.95 7.12 3.29
C SER A 7 6.21 5.79 3.21
N VAL A 8 4.92 5.76 3.57
CA VAL A 8 4.13 4.51 3.55
C VAL A 8 3.97 3.98 2.13
N ILE A 9 3.54 4.83 1.19
CA ILE A 9 3.39 4.42 -0.22
C ILE A 9 4.74 4.03 -0.80
N GLY A 10 5.78 4.82 -0.53
CA GLY A 10 7.14 4.57 -1.01
C GLY A 10 7.70 3.23 -0.53
N ILE A 11 7.53 2.88 0.75
CA ILE A 11 7.97 1.60 1.31
C ILE A 11 7.21 0.43 0.66
N ILE A 12 5.90 0.54 0.50
CA ILE A 12 5.09 -0.51 -0.12
C ILE A 12 5.54 -0.75 -1.57
N LEU A 13 5.63 0.32 -2.37
CA LEU A 13 6.07 0.23 -3.77
C LEU A 13 7.51 -0.29 -3.88
N ALA A 14 8.43 0.24 -3.07
CA ALA A 14 9.82 -0.19 -3.04
C ALA A 14 9.95 -1.68 -2.69
N THR A 15 9.14 -2.16 -1.74
CA THR A 15 9.15 -3.57 -1.34
C THR A 15 8.65 -4.47 -2.47
N ILE A 16 7.53 -4.12 -3.09
CA ILE A 16 6.96 -4.91 -4.20
C ILE A 16 7.95 -4.97 -5.36
N ILE A 17 8.43 -3.81 -5.82
CA ILE A 17 9.37 -3.74 -6.94
C ILE A 17 10.69 -4.45 -6.58
N GLY A 18 11.22 -4.20 -5.38
CA GLY A 18 12.47 -4.78 -4.92
C GLY A 18 12.45 -6.30 -4.84
N VAL A 19 11.36 -6.89 -4.33
CA VAL A 19 11.19 -8.36 -4.31
C VAL A 19 11.13 -8.92 -5.72
N ILE A 20 10.32 -8.32 -6.60
CA ILE A 20 10.19 -8.76 -8.00
C ILE A 20 11.55 -8.70 -8.71
N VAL A 21 12.26 -7.58 -8.62
CA VAL A 21 13.57 -7.38 -9.24
C VAL A 21 14.61 -8.31 -8.63
N GLY A 22 14.61 -8.50 -7.31
CA GLY A 22 15.52 -9.42 -6.61
C GLY A 22 15.39 -10.86 -7.08
N ILE A 23 14.15 -11.34 -7.24
CA ILE A 23 13.85 -12.67 -7.80
C ILE A 23 14.24 -12.73 -9.28
N ALA A 24 13.92 -11.70 -10.07
CA ALA A 24 14.25 -11.62 -11.49
C ALA A 24 15.77 -11.73 -11.74
N ARG A 25 16.62 -11.17 -10.86
CA ARG A 25 18.08 -11.29 -10.94
C ARG A 25 18.61 -12.73 -10.70
N LEU A 26 17.80 -13.61 -10.14
CA LEU A 26 18.13 -15.02 -9.95
C LEU A 26 17.62 -15.92 -11.09
N SER A 27 16.91 -15.34 -12.05
CA SER A 27 16.36 -16.07 -13.20
C SER A 27 17.45 -16.76 -14.01
N SER A 28 17.16 -17.96 -14.50
CA SER A 28 17.97 -18.67 -15.50
C SER A 28 17.88 -18.02 -16.89
N ASN A 29 16.84 -17.23 -17.14
CA ASN A 29 16.67 -16.49 -18.39
C ASN A 29 17.63 -15.29 -18.41
N TYR A 30 18.50 -15.28 -19.43
CA TYR A 30 19.53 -14.25 -19.62
C TYR A 30 18.94 -12.82 -19.72
N LEU A 31 17.86 -12.65 -20.48
CA LEU A 31 17.23 -11.35 -20.65
C LEU A 31 16.65 -10.81 -19.34
N ILE A 32 15.88 -11.62 -18.63
CA ILE A 32 15.27 -11.22 -17.36
C ILE A 32 16.33 -10.85 -16.34
N LYS A 33 17.37 -11.70 -16.20
CA LYS A 33 18.49 -11.47 -15.29
C LYS A 33 19.22 -10.16 -15.58
N ASN A 34 19.59 -9.94 -16.86
CA ASN A 34 20.37 -8.76 -17.25
C ASN A 34 19.54 -7.46 -17.17
N THR A 35 18.26 -7.50 -17.55
CA THR A 35 17.38 -6.33 -17.42
C THR A 35 17.22 -5.95 -15.95
N ALA A 36 17.03 -6.94 -15.05
CA ALA A 36 16.95 -6.68 -13.62
C ALA A 36 18.27 -6.19 -13.03
N ALA A 37 19.41 -6.69 -13.50
CA ALA A 37 20.74 -6.21 -13.11
C ALA A 37 20.95 -4.76 -13.57
N PHE A 38 20.66 -4.45 -14.83
CA PHE A 38 20.74 -3.11 -15.38
C PHE A 38 19.90 -2.10 -14.57
N TYR A 39 18.64 -2.46 -14.23
CA TYR A 39 17.80 -1.63 -13.38
C TYR A 39 18.48 -1.28 -12.06
N VAL A 40 19.01 -2.29 -11.35
CA VAL A 40 19.65 -2.07 -10.05
C VAL A 40 20.89 -1.19 -10.18
N GLU A 41 21.76 -1.46 -11.16
CA GLU A 41 22.98 -0.68 -11.39
C GLU A 41 22.67 0.76 -11.81
N PHE A 42 21.71 0.94 -12.70
CA PHE A 42 21.28 2.26 -13.18
C PHE A 42 20.77 3.15 -12.04
N PHE A 43 19.79 2.68 -11.30
CA PHE A 43 19.19 3.50 -10.24
C PHE A 43 20.10 3.69 -9.02
N ARG A 44 20.99 2.76 -8.71
CA ARG A 44 21.97 2.92 -7.61
C ARG A 44 23.09 3.90 -7.95
N ASN A 45 23.50 3.98 -9.19
CA ASN A 45 24.60 4.86 -9.62
C ASN A 45 24.17 6.32 -9.80
N ILE A 46 22.85 6.58 -9.89
CA ILE A 46 22.34 7.95 -10.00
C ILE A 46 21.96 8.44 -8.60
N PRO A 47 22.49 9.59 -8.14
CA PRO A 47 22.08 10.20 -6.87
C PRO A 47 20.57 10.40 -6.80
N LEU A 48 19.96 10.09 -5.65
CA LEU A 48 18.52 10.20 -5.46
C LEU A 48 17.96 11.58 -5.81
N LEU A 49 18.69 12.64 -5.47
CA LEU A 49 18.28 14.01 -5.77
C LEU A 49 18.14 14.26 -7.27
N LEU A 50 19.05 13.72 -8.08
CA LEU A 50 18.97 13.84 -9.55
C LEU A 50 17.76 13.05 -10.10
N GLN A 51 17.42 11.92 -9.49
CA GLN A 51 16.22 11.16 -9.87
C GLN A 51 14.95 11.96 -9.57
N ILE A 52 14.87 12.64 -8.41
CA ILE A 52 13.73 13.52 -8.07
C ILE A 52 13.60 14.63 -9.11
N PHE A 53 14.69 15.30 -9.47
CA PHE A 53 14.69 16.35 -10.48
C PHE A 53 14.27 15.84 -11.86
N PHE A 54 14.77 14.67 -12.26
CA PHE A 54 14.35 14.05 -13.51
C PHE A 54 12.84 13.78 -13.54
N TRP A 55 12.30 13.15 -12.52
CA TRP A 55 10.88 12.86 -12.47
C TRP A 55 10.03 14.13 -12.46
N TYR A 56 10.45 15.14 -11.70
CA TYR A 56 9.71 16.39 -11.62
C TYR A 56 9.82 17.24 -12.89
N PHE A 57 11.04 17.56 -13.34
CA PHE A 57 11.26 18.50 -14.42
C PHE A 57 11.20 17.87 -15.81
N ALA A 58 11.72 16.67 -15.99
CA ALA A 58 11.76 16.04 -17.30
C ALA A 58 10.51 15.20 -17.60
N ALA A 59 10.02 14.43 -16.63
CA ALA A 59 8.86 13.55 -16.85
C ALA A 59 7.52 14.27 -16.62
N LEU A 60 7.31 14.85 -15.42
CA LEU A 60 5.99 15.40 -15.06
C LEU A 60 5.72 16.78 -15.70
N ARG A 61 6.76 17.59 -15.90
CA ARG A 61 6.60 18.88 -16.60
C ARG A 61 6.42 18.76 -18.10
N ALA A 62 6.72 17.61 -18.69
CA ALA A 62 6.45 17.31 -20.10
C ALA A 62 4.99 16.87 -20.35
N LEU A 63 4.20 16.68 -19.30
CA LEU A 63 2.80 16.30 -19.41
C LEU A 63 1.95 17.45 -19.97
N PRO A 64 0.80 17.13 -20.60
CA PRO A 64 -0.10 18.13 -21.17
C PRO A 64 -0.73 19.02 -20.11
N LEU A 65 -1.20 20.18 -20.55
CA LEU A 65 -1.99 21.09 -19.73
C LEU A 65 -3.36 20.45 -19.42
N PRO A 66 -4.02 20.83 -18.32
CA PRO A 66 -5.33 20.29 -17.94
C PRO A 66 -6.39 20.33 -19.04
N GLN A 67 -6.38 21.38 -19.86
CA GLN A 67 -7.33 21.56 -20.97
C GLN A 67 -7.09 20.63 -22.17
N ASP A 68 -5.84 20.19 -22.32
CA ASP A 68 -5.38 19.38 -23.46
C ASP A 68 -5.25 17.90 -23.08
N THR A 69 -5.67 17.54 -21.84
CA THR A 69 -5.52 16.19 -21.29
C THR A 69 -6.78 15.40 -21.51
N GLU A 70 -6.62 14.24 -22.14
CA GLU A 70 -7.67 13.22 -22.21
C GLU A 70 -7.71 12.41 -20.92
N SER A 71 -8.91 11.97 -20.55
CA SER A 71 -9.08 11.12 -19.39
C SER A 71 -8.55 9.72 -19.63
N ILE A 72 -7.79 9.19 -18.69
CA ILE A 72 -7.40 7.78 -18.66
C ILE A 72 -8.58 7.00 -18.05
N MET A 73 -9.13 6.04 -18.79
CA MET A 73 -10.29 5.24 -18.38
C MET A 73 -11.54 6.08 -18.00
N GLY A 74 -11.65 7.34 -18.47
CA GLY A 74 -12.80 8.21 -18.21
C GLY A 74 -12.83 8.87 -16.83
N VAL A 75 -11.90 8.56 -15.92
CA VAL A 75 -11.98 8.99 -14.51
C VAL A 75 -10.65 9.50 -13.93
N PHE A 76 -9.51 9.22 -14.59
CA PHE A 76 -8.19 9.66 -14.15
C PHE A 76 -7.63 10.70 -15.11
N TYR A 77 -6.99 11.74 -14.56
CA TYR A 77 -6.34 12.77 -15.37
C TYR A 77 -4.91 12.97 -14.89
N LEU A 78 -3.94 12.73 -15.79
CA LEU A 78 -2.52 12.95 -15.52
C LEU A 78 -2.04 14.17 -16.32
N THR A 79 -1.72 15.25 -15.62
CA THR A 79 -1.41 16.55 -16.19
C THR A 79 -0.15 17.13 -15.57
N ILE A 80 0.34 18.23 -16.14
CA ILE A 80 1.44 19.03 -15.54
C ILE A 80 1.13 19.49 -14.11
N LYS A 81 -0.16 19.59 -13.72
CA LYS A 81 -0.59 19.96 -12.37
C LYS A 81 -0.65 18.78 -11.41
N GLY A 82 -0.40 17.56 -11.88
CA GLY A 82 -0.40 16.34 -11.10
C GLY A 82 -1.39 15.30 -11.60
N LEU A 83 -1.64 14.31 -10.77
CA LEU A 83 -2.59 13.22 -11.00
C LEU A 83 -3.90 13.52 -10.25
N PHE A 84 -5.00 13.53 -10.98
CA PHE A 84 -6.34 13.68 -10.43
C PHE A 84 -7.05 12.33 -10.50
N ILE A 85 -7.51 11.86 -9.36
CA ILE A 85 -8.17 10.57 -9.18
C ILE A 85 -9.57 10.78 -8.59
N PRO A 86 -10.52 9.87 -8.85
CA PRO A 86 -11.81 9.90 -8.17
C PRO A 86 -11.64 9.79 -6.66
N ALA A 87 -12.51 10.44 -5.91
CA ALA A 87 -12.54 10.39 -4.46
C ALA A 87 -13.82 9.78 -3.94
N PHE A 88 -13.69 9.02 -2.85
CA PHE A 88 -14.84 8.67 -2.02
C PHE A 88 -15.01 9.76 -0.95
N ILE A 89 -16.12 10.45 -1.00
CA ILE A 89 -16.49 11.46 -0.01
C ILE A 89 -17.45 10.83 0.98
N TRP A 90 -17.06 10.89 2.23
CA TRP A 90 -17.89 10.41 3.34
C TRP A 90 -18.59 11.60 3.98
N GLU A 91 -19.88 11.70 3.78
CA GLU A 91 -20.69 12.64 4.54
C GLU A 91 -20.99 12.05 5.91
N ASN A 92 -20.94 12.91 6.93
CA ASN A 92 -21.20 12.53 8.31
C ASN A 92 -20.30 11.39 8.84
N PHE A 93 -19.05 11.33 8.38
CA PHE A 93 -18.07 10.31 8.81
C PHE A 93 -17.95 10.18 10.34
N ASN A 94 -18.15 11.30 11.07
CA ASN A 94 -18.12 11.29 12.52
C ASN A 94 -19.19 10.34 13.11
N ILE A 95 -20.39 10.27 12.53
CA ILE A 95 -21.46 9.37 12.98
C ILE A 95 -21.05 7.91 12.76
N PHE A 96 -20.44 7.62 11.62
CA PHE A 96 -19.88 6.29 11.35
C PHE A 96 -18.79 5.92 12.36
N LEU A 97 -17.86 6.83 12.64
CA LEU A 97 -16.81 6.61 13.63
C LEU A 97 -17.38 6.39 15.04
N PHE A 98 -18.36 7.19 15.45
CA PHE A 98 -19.04 6.98 16.73
C PHE A 98 -19.78 5.66 16.81
N SER A 99 -20.35 5.17 15.70
CA SER A 99 -21.01 3.86 15.66
C SER A 99 -20.02 2.71 15.89
N ILE A 100 -18.82 2.80 15.34
CA ILE A 100 -17.74 1.81 15.57
C ILE A 100 -17.27 1.87 17.02
N ILE A 101 -17.06 3.06 17.58
CA ILE A 101 -16.65 3.22 18.99
C ILE A 101 -17.72 2.64 19.90
N ALA A 102 -19.00 2.92 19.64
CA ALA A 102 -20.11 2.36 20.39
C ALA A 102 -20.18 0.83 20.30
N ALA A 103 -19.91 0.26 19.13
CA ALA A 103 -19.81 -1.19 18.94
C ALA A 103 -18.70 -1.80 19.81
N VAL A 104 -17.50 -1.22 19.77
CA VAL A 104 -16.35 -1.69 20.56
C VAL A 104 -16.63 -1.59 22.07
N VAL A 105 -17.17 -0.46 22.54
CA VAL A 105 -17.54 -0.29 23.95
C VAL A 105 -18.59 -1.33 24.36
N SER A 106 -19.63 -1.53 23.55
CA SER A 106 -20.67 -2.52 23.79
C SER A 106 -20.12 -3.95 23.88
N ILE A 107 -19.16 -4.30 23.03
CA ILE A 107 -18.47 -5.60 23.06
C ILE A 107 -17.70 -5.79 24.37
N VAL A 108 -16.98 -4.76 24.85
CA VAL A 108 -16.26 -4.82 26.13
C VAL A 108 -17.22 -5.03 27.29
N VAL A 109 -18.33 -4.31 27.29
CA VAL A 109 -19.38 -4.45 28.34
C VAL A 109 -19.98 -5.85 28.30
N ILE A 110 -20.34 -6.36 27.11
CA ILE A 110 -20.92 -7.70 26.95
C ILE A 110 -19.93 -8.79 27.37
N LYS A 111 -18.65 -8.66 27.04
CA LYS A 111 -17.62 -9.60 27.51
C LYS A 111 -17.56 -9.66 29.04
N SER A 112 -17.57 -8.51 29.69
CA SER A 112 -17.55 -8.41 31.16
C SER A 112 -18.82 -9.00 31.79
N TYR A 113 -19.98 -8.73 31.19
CA TYR A 113 -21.25 -9.30 31.62
C TYR A 113 -21.30 -10.84 31.44
N ALA A 114 -20.88 -11.34 30.27
CA ALA A 114 -20.82 -12.74 29.96
C ALA A 114 -19.92 -13.53 30.92
N LYS A 115 -18.76 -12.96 31.27
CA LYS A 115 -17.83 -13.52 32.26
C LYS A 115 -18.50 -13.66 33.64
N ARG A 116 -19.13 -12.60 34.13
CA ARG A 116 -19.84 -12.60 35.41
C ARG A 116 -21.00 -13.64 35.42
N LYS A 117 -21.74 -13.73 34.31
CA LYS A 117 -22.85 -14.68 34.19
C LYS A 117 -22.38 -16.13 34.16
N GLN A 118 -21.23 -16.38 33.51
CA GLN A 118 -20.60 -17.70 33.49
C GLN A 118 -20.10 -18.09 34.88
N GLU A 119 -19.50 -17.16 35.62
CA GLU A 119 -19.03 -17.39 37.01
C GLU A 119 -20.16 -17.63 37.98
N ASN A 120 -21.31 -16.92 37.86
CA ASN A 120 -22.43 -17.01 38.79
C ASN A 120 -23.44 -18.10 38.44
N GLU A 121 -23.74 -18.33 37.18
CA GLU A 121 -24.83 -19.21 36.74
C GLU A 121 -24.34 -20.40 35.92
N GLY A 122 -23.05 -20.50 35.57
CA GLY A 122 -22.53 -21.56 34.71
C GLY A 122 -22.98 -21.47 33.24
N LYS A 123 -23.73 -20.42 32.84
CA LYS A 123 -24.27 -20.28 31.49
C LYS A 123 -23.30 -19.58 30.55
N GLN A 124 -23.05 -20.20 29.39
CA GLN A 124 -22.22 -19.61 28.34
C GLN A 124 -23.06 -18.70 27.45
N VAL A 125 -22.60 -17.47 27.26
CA VAL A 125 -23.15 -16.50 26.29
C VAL A 125 -22.33 -16.55 25.00
N PRO A 126 -22.95 -16.62 23.81
CA PRO A 126 -22.22 -16.65 22.53
C PRO A 126 -21.61 -15.27 22.18
N VAL A 127 -20.64 -14.81 22.99
CA VAL A 127 -20.03 -13.48 22.88
C VAL A 127 -19.45 -13.22 21.48
N PHE A 128 -18.92 -14.25 20.83
CA PHE A 128 -18.34 -14.11 19.49
C PHE A 128 -19.37 -13.69 18.44
N LEU A 129 -20.53 -14.38 18.40
CA LEU A 129 -21.61 -14.04 17.47
C LEU A 129 -22.21 -12.66 17.74
N ILE A 130 -22.41 -12.32 19.02
CA ILE A 130 -22.93 -11.01 19.44
C ILE A 130 -21.93 -9.90 19.05
N SER A 131 -20.62 -10.14 19.23
CA SER A 131 -19.58 -9.16 18.87
C SER A 131 -19.54 -8.89 17.38
N ILE A 132 -19.62 -9.93 16.55
CA ILE A 132 -19.69 -9.77 15.09
C ILE A 132 -20.97 -9.03 14.70
N GLY A 133 -22.10 -9.42 15.29
CA GLY A 133 -23.38 -8.75 15.04
C GLY A 133 -23.31 -7.24 15.34
N LEU A 134 -22.75 -6.85 16.48
CA LEU A 134 -22.60 -5.43 16.85
C LEU A 134 -21.66 -4.66 15.91
N LEU A 135 -20.55 -5.28 15.50
CA LEU A 135 -19.59 -4.67 14.56
C LEU A 135 -20.17 -4.47 13.16
N ILE A 136 -21.20 -5.22 12.80
CA ILE A 136 -21.88 -5.08 11.50
C ILE A 136 -23.11 -4.19 11.64
N ILE A 137 -23.97 -4.45 12.61
CA ILE A 137 -25.29 -3.80 12.72
C ILE A 137 -25.15 -2.32 13.06
N LEU A 138 -24.29 -1.93 14.03
CA LEU A 138 -24.19 -0.53 14.43
C LEU A 138 -23.63 0.37 13.31
N PRO A 139 -22.55 0.03 12.59
CA PRO A 139 -22.15 0.79 11.42
C PRO A 139 -23.19 0.79 10.30
N LEU A 140 -23.88 -0.34 10.05
CA LEU A 140 -24.93 -0.40 9.05
C LEU A 140 -26.11 0.53 9.40
N LEU A 141 -26.50 0.59 10.67
CA LEU A 141 -27.53 1.52 11.14
C LEU A 141 -27.09 2.99 10.96
N SER A 142 -25.81 3.31 11.06
CA SER A 142 -25.33 4.67 10.77
C SER A 142 -25.57 5.10 9.32
N PHE A 143 -25.51 4.18 8.36
CA PHE A 143 -25.89 4.45 6.97
C PHE A 143 -27.41 4.58 6.77
N LEU A 144 -28.19 3.78 7.46
CA LEU A 144 -29.65 3.76 7.27
C LEU A 144 -30.37 4.92 7.98
N ILE A 145 -29.94 5.26 9.19
CA ILE A 145 -30.65 6.23 10.07
C ILE A 145 -29.78 7.45 10.33
N GLY A 146 -28.46 7.29 10.38
CA GLY A 146 -27.51 8.33 10.74
C GLY A 146 -27.18 9.33 9.62
N GLY A 147 -27.75 9.16 8.42
CA GLY A 147 -27.47 10.03 7.27
C GLY A 147 -25.99 9.96 6.82
N VAL A 148 -25.29 8.87 7.13
CA VAL A 148 -23.97 8.62 6.58
C VAL A 148 -24.15 8.23 5.12
N SER A 149 -23.51 8.96 4.22
CA SER A 149 -23.49 8.63 2.80
C SER A 149 -22.06 8.54 2.28
N LEU A 150 -21.89 7.65 1.30
CA LEU A 150 -20.64 7.49 0.57
C LEU A 150 -20.92 7.92 -0.87
N SER A 151 -20.41 9.08 -1.26
CA SER A 151 -20.49 9.58 -2.62
C SER A 151 -19.17 9.36 -3.35
N PHE A 152 -19.27 9.13 -4.65
CA PHE A 152 -18.13 8.95 -5.54
C PHE A 152 -18.02 10.18 -6.44
N GLU A 153 -17.00 11.00 -6.21
CA GLU A 153 -16.74 12.17 -7.04
C GLU A 153 -15.66 11.91 -8.06
N ILE A 154 -15.98 12.20 -9.32
CA ILE A 154 -15.03 12.16 -10.43
C ILE A 154 -14.50 13.58 -10.64
N PRO A 155 -13.17 13.75 -10.84
CA PRO A 155 -12.61 15.06 -11.14
C PRO A 155 -13.18 15.59 -12.47
N VAL A 156 -13.75 16.79 -12.44
CA VAL A 156 -14.33 17.47 -13.62
C VAL A 156 -13.52 18.73 -13.91
N LEU A 157 -13.14 18.91 -15.17
CA LEU A 157 -12.40 20.09 -15.59
C LEU A 157 -13.30 21.32 -15.54
N LYS A 158 -12.92 22.32 -14.73
CA LYS A 158 -13.62 23.60 -14.60
C LYS A 158 -12.74 24.75 -15.04
N LYS A 159 -13.29 25.64 -15.86
CA LYS A 159 -12.64 26.87 -16.28
C LYS A 159 -12.82 27.92 -15.19
N LEU A 160 -11.73 28.35 -14.57
CA LEU A 160 -11.75 29.33 -13.49
C LEU A 160 -11.60 30.77 -14.02
N ALA A 161 -10.79 30.97 -15.08
CA ALA A 161 -10.55 32.24 -15.73
C ALA A 161 -10.25 32.04 -17.21
N LYS A 162 -9.98 33.14 -17.97
CA LYS A 162 -9.73 33.06 -19.43
C LYS A 162 -8.71 31.99 -19.83
N THR A 163 -7.67 31.77 -19.00
CA THR A 163 -6.55 30.84 -19.26
C THR A 163 -6.30 29.84 -18.12
N SER A 164 -7.10 29.86 -17.05
CA SER A 164 -6.91 29.00 -15.90
C SER A 164 -7.97 27.92 -15.83
N TYR A 165 -7.50 26.67 -15.80
CA TYR A 165 -8.33 25.47 -15.65
C TYR A 165 -7.92 24.72 -14.38
N ILE A 166 -8.89 24.23 -13.64
CA ILE A 166 -8.70 23.37 -12.47
C ILE A 166 -9.61 22.15 -12.57
N TYR A 167 -9.25 21.08 -11.88
CA TYR A 167 -10.17 19.98 -11.65
C TYR A 167 -10.92 20.22 -10.34
N GLU A 168 -12.24 20.12 -10.38
CA GLU A 168 -13.14 20.17 -9.23
C GLU A 168 -13.65 18.77 -8.96
N GLY A 169 -13.76 18.40 -7.67
CA GLY A 169 -14.07 17.03 -7.27
C GLY A 169 -12.85 16.11 -7.34
N GLY A 170 -13.00 14.93 -6.75
CA GLY A 170 -11.91 13.98 -6.65
C GLY A 170 -10.75 14.39 -5.73
N VAL A 171 -9.62 13.71 -5.83
CA VAL A 171 -8.36 14.02 -5.12
C VAL A 171 -7.28 14.37 -6.13
N GLY A 172 -6.68 15.55 -5.97
CA GLY A 172 -5.51 15.98 -6.72
C GLY A 172 -4.21 15.63 -5.98
N ILE A 173 -3.35 14.86 -6.62
CA ILE A 173 -2.01 14.51 -6.13
C ILE A 173 -1.01 15.41 -6.83
N PRO A 174 -0.32 16.32 -6.12
CA PRO A 174 0.59 17.27 -6.74
C PRO A 174 1.81 16.58 -7.36
N PRO A 175 2.39 17.15 -8.43
CA PRO A 175 3.50 16.52 -9.14
C PRO A 175 4.74 16.34 -8.28
N GLU A 176 4.98 17.20 -7.28
CA GLU A 176 6.07 17.07 -6.32
C GLU A 176 5.98 15.77 -5.52
N LEU A 177 4.77 15.42 -5.09
CA LEU A 177 4.51 14.21 -4.30
C LEU A 177 4.69 12.96 -5.16
N ILE A 178 4.27 13.02 -6.42
CA ILE A 178 4.45 11.91 -7.38
C ILE A 178 5.94 11.71 -7.66
N ALA A 179 6.68 12.79 -7.99
CA ALA A 179 8.10 12.71 -8.29
C ALA A 179 8.90 12.15 -7.13
N LEU A 180 8.61 12.61 -5.91
CA LEU A 180 9.28 12.15 -4.70
C LEU A 180 8.98 10.67 -4.43
N THR A 181 7.72 10.27 -4.54
CA THR A 181 7.32 8.87 -4.33
C THR A 181 7.95 7.93 -5.35
N LEU A 182 7.96 8.31 -6.64
CA LEU A 182 8.59 7.51 -7.70
C LEU A 182 10.09 7.37 -7.47
N ALA A 183 10.80 8.49 -7.26
CA ALA A 183 12.24 8.46 -7.05
C ALA A 183 12.62 7.60 -5.83
N LEU A 184 11.96 7.81 -4.68
CA LEU A 184 12.22 7.06 -3.47
C LEU A 184 11.92 5.57 -3.65
N SER A 185 10.79 5.24 -4.28
CA SER A 185 10.38 3.85 -4.47
C SER A 185 11.35 3.10 -5.39
N LEU A 186 11.68 3.68 -6.54
CA LEU A 186 12.58 3.06 -7.52
C LEU A 186 14.01 2.93 -6.99
N TYR A 187 14.51 3.94 -6.29
CA TYR A 187 15.84 3.91 -5.69
C TYR A 187 15.93 2.89 -4.56
N THR A 188 14.99 2.93 -3.60
CA THR A 188 14.98 2.03 -2.45
C THR A 188 14.74 0.57 -2.86
N ALA A 189 13.94 0.33 -3.90
CA ALA A 189 13.70 -1.00 -4.45
C ALA A 189 15.00 -1.71 -4.87
N THR A 190 16.02 -0.97 -5.31
CA THR A 190 17.31 -1.55 -5.70
C THR A 190 18.05 -2.17 -4.53
N PHE A 191 17.99 -1.55 -3.35
CA PHE A 191 18.61 -2.09 -2.13
C PHE A 191 17.83 -3.30 -1.62
N ILE A 192 16.51 -3.26 -1.66
CA ILE A 192 15.66 -4.41 -1.31
C ILE A 192 15.94 -5.58 -2.27
N ALA A 193 16.07 -5.31 -3.57
CA ALA A 193 16.41 -6.34 -4.56
C ALA A 193 17.74 -7.03 -4.26
N GLU A 194 18.76 -6.28 -3.84
CA GLU A 194 20.03 -6.85 -3.43
C GLU A 194 19.91 -7.68 -2.14
N CYS A 195 19.17 -7.19 -1.15
CA CYS A 195 18.91 -7.95 0.07
C CYS A 195 18.20 -9.29 -0.22
N VAL A 196 17.17 -9.26 -1.07
CA VAL A 196 16.45 -10.47 -1.49
C VAL A 196 17.38 -11.45 -2.22
N ARG A 197 18.15 -10.94 -3.19
CA ARG A 197 19.11 -11.75 -3.95
C ARG A 197 20.16 -12.38 -3.03
N ALA A 198 20.76 -11.58 -2.15
CA ALA A 198 21.77 -12.04 -1.19
C ALA A 198 21.21 -13.07 -0.20
N GLY A 199 19.99 -12.84 0.30
CA GLY A 199 19.31 -13.77 1.20
C GLY A 199 19.08 -15.15 0.57
N ILE A 200 18.59 -15.17 -0.68
CA ILE A 200 18.36 -16.43 -1.40
C ILE A 200 19.67 -17.15 -1.75
N GLN A 201 20.69 -16.40 -2.18
CA GLN A 201 22.02 -16.96 -2.51
C GLN A 201 22.84 -17.37 -1.29
N GLY A 202 22.55 -16.76 -0.13
CA GLY A 202 23.23 -17.06 1.14
C GLY A 202 23.02 -18.52 1.63
N VAL A 203 22.05 -19.24 1.07
CA VAL A 203 21.82 -20.66 1.37
C VAL A 203 22.83 -21.51 0.58
N GLY A 204 23.84 -22.04 1.27
CA GLY A 204 24.89 -22.87 0.66
C GLY A 204 24.35 -24.12 -0.04
N LYS A 205 25.01 -24.54 -1.13
CA LYS A 205 24.61 -25.76 -1.88
C LYS A 205 24.52 -27.00 -0.99
N GLY A 206 25.49 -27.20 -0.12
CA GLY A 206 25.53 -28.36 0.80
C GLY A 206 24.34 -28.40 1.75
N GLN A 207 23.83 -27.24 2.20
CA GLN A 207 22.63 -27.21 3.04
C GLN A 207 21.37 -27.59 2.27
N LYS A 208 21.31 -27.19 0.98
CA LYS A 208 20.20 -27.58 0.08
C LYS A 208 20.22 -29.09 -0.18
N GLU A 209 21.40 -29.65 -0.42
CA GLU A 209 21.58 -31.07 -0.66
C GLU A 209 21.30 -31.90 0.60
N ALA A 210 21.76 -31.45 1.77
CA ALA A 210 21.44 -32.07 3.06
C ALA A 210 19.91 -32.02 3.36
N ALA A 211 19.25 -30.92 3.13
CA ALA A 211 17.81 -30.80 3.31
C ALA A 211 17.03 -31.69 2.35
N ALA A 212 17.45 -31.78 1.09
CA ALA A 212 16.86 -32.65 0.11
C ALA A 212 17.03 -34.14 0.44
N SER A 213 18.19 -34.52 1.00
CA SER A 213 18.47 -35.92 1.41
C SER A 213 17.58 -36.43 2.53
N ILE A 214 17.08 -35.53 3.39
CA ILE A 214 16.12 -35.86 4.46
C ILE A 214 14.66 -35.55 4.08
N GLY A 215 14.39 -35.26 2.79
CA GLY A 215 13.04 -35.06 2.24
C GLY A 215 12.36 -33.74 2.61
N LEU A 216 13.10 -32.73 3.07
CA LEU A 216 12.56 -31.41 3.37
C LEU A 216 12.25 -30.62 2.09
N ASN A 217 11.06 -30.02 2.06
CA ASN A 217 10.68 -29.11 0.99
C ASN A 217 11.56 -27.83 1.01
N PRO A 218 11.86 -27.22 -0.16
CA PRO A 218 12.61 -25.96 -0.25
C PRO A 218 12.14 -24.85 0.68
N VAL A 219 10.85 -24.74 0.92
CA VAL A 219 10.26 -23.75 1.84
C VAL A 219 10.61 -24.04 3.30
N SER A 220 10.65 -25.30 3.70
CA SER A 220 10.88 -25.70 5.10
C SER A 220 12.30 -25.38 5.58
N TYR A 221 13.34 -25.56 4.75
CA TYR A 221 14.70 -25.25 5.17
C TYR A 221 15.05 -23.76 5.12
N THR A 222 14.35 -22.95 4.30
CA THR A 222 14.50 -21.49 4.35
C THR A 222 13.98 -20.92 5.65
N HIS A 223 12.88 -21.46 6.18
CA HIS A 223 12.35 -21.06 7.49
C HIS A 223 13.24 -21.48 8.66
N LEU A 224 13.82 -22.68 8.63
CA LEU A 224 14.75 -23.15 9.67
C LEU A 224 15.97 -22.23 9.80
N ARG A 225 16.51 -21.76 8.68
CA ARG A 225 17.70 -20.89 8.71
C ARG A 225 17.38 -19.45 9.11
N ALA A 226 16.20 -18.94 8.83
CA ALA A 226 15.79 -17.61 9.31
C ALA A 226 15.83 -17.55 10.86
N HIS A 227 15.58 -18.65 11.54
CA HIS A 227 15.70 -18.76 13.00
C HIS A 227 17.15 -18.87 13.50
N GLU A 228 18.08 -19.45 12.73
CA GLU A 228 19.48 -19.57 13.14
C GLU A 228 20.26 -18.24 13.02
N THR A 229 19.95 -17.42 12.01
CA THR A 229 20.61 -16.10 11.81
C THR A 229 20.21 -15.06 12.85
N VAL A 230 19.13 -15.27 13.58
CA VAL A 230 18.66 -14.36 14.65
C VAL A 230 19.36 -14.70 15.99
N ARG A 231 20.05 -15.85 16.09
CA ARG A 231 20.64 -16.36 17.35
C ARG A 231 22.17 -16.14 17.47
N ASN A 232 22.83 -15.71 16.43
CA ASN A 232 24.25 -15.32 16.36
C ASN A 232 24.32 -13.82 15.98
#